data_34631ed46387bdc9baf90b512f13eafc
#
_entry.id   34631ed46387bdc9baf90b512f13eafc
#
_cell.length_a   1.000
_cell.length_b   1.000
_cell.length_c   1.000
_cell.angle_alpha   90.00
_cell.angle_beta   90.00
_cell.angle_gamma   90.00
#
_symmetry.space_group_name_H-M   'P 1'
#
loop_
_entity.id
_entity.type
_entity.pdbx_description
1 polymer ?
#
loop_
_entity_poly.entity_id
_entity_poly.type
_entity_poly.pdbx_seq_one_letter_code
_entity_poly.pdbx_strand_id
1 'polypeptide(L)'
;MPHNRRNYNKTHSIALSGLLFALAMALSFIEGTLVIPGLLPGMKLGLANIVVMYALFFMGPKQALVLDVLKAFFVFLVSGWTAGFLSLCGGLLSLLVMWLLYYHCPLRPTWFILSVCGALAHNIGQLLGASVILSTAVSLYYAPIMLVLGLVMGM
;
A
#
# COMPACT_ATOMS: atom_id res chain seq x y z
N MET A 1 23.10 -33.99 3.42
CA MET A 1 21.74 -33.82 2.87
C MET A 1 21.36 -32.33 2.77
N PRO A 2 21.81 -31.58 1.76
CA PRO A 2 21.54 -30.13 1.65
C PRO A 2 20.21 -29.78 0.97
N HIS A 3 19.52 -30.75 0.35
CA HIS A 3 18.32 -30.48 -0.46
C HIS A 3 17.08 -30.07 0.37
N ASN A 4 17.00 -30.47 1.63
CA ASN A 4 15.81 -30.25 2.46
C ASN A 4 15.70 -28.82 3.00
N ARG A 5 16.81 -28.14 3.30
CA ARG A 5 16.79 -26.76 3.82
C ARG A 5 16.30 -25.73 2.78
N ARG A 6 16.62 -25.95 1.49
CA ARG A 6 16.22 -25.03 0.41
C ARG A 6 14.72 -25.09 0.13
N ASN A 7 14.12 -26.26 0.25
CA ASN A 7 12.67 -26.45 0.09
C ASN A 7 11.89 -25.91 1.29
N TYR A 8 12.39 -26.12 2.51
CA TYR A 8 11.79 -25.56 3.73
C TYR A 8 11.72 -24.01 3.67
N ASN A 9 12.81 -23.35 3.24
CA ASN A 9 12.84 -21.91 3.11
C ASN A 9 11.86 -21.38 2.05
N LYS A 10 11.69 -22.11 0.94
CA LYS A 10 10.72 -21.74 -0.11
C LYS A 10 9.28 -21.90 0.38
N THR A 11 8.97 -23.01 1.02
CA THR A 11 7.63 -23.28 1.56
C THR A 11 7.26 -22.28 2.64
N HIS A 12 8.18 -21.94 3.53
CA HIS A 12 7.99 -20.91 4.54
C HIS A 12 7.75 -19.53 3.92
N SER A 13 8.51 -19.16 2.89
CA SER A 13 8.32 -17.88 2.17
C SER A 13 6.97 -17.81 1.48
N ILE A 14 6.52 -18.90 0.85
CA ILE A 14 5.20 -18.96 0.19
C ILE A 14 4.08 -18.87 1.24
N ALA A 15 4.18 -19.61 2.34
CA ALA A 15 3.20 -19.57 3.42
C ALA A 15 3.10 -18.17 4.05
N LEU A 16 4.24 -17.52 4.29
CA LEU A 16 4.27 -16.14 4.82
C LEU A 16 3.66 -15.15 3.81
N SER A 17 3.96 -15.29 2.51
CA SER A 17 3.34 -14.45 1.48
C SER A 17 1.82 -14.61 1.44
N GLY A 18 1.33 -15.85 1.56
CA GLY A 18 -0.11 -16.14 1.62
C GLY A 18 -0.79 -15.52 2.85
N LEU A 19 -0.14 -15.63 4.01
CA LEU A 19 -0.63 -15.02 5.26
C LEU A 19 -0.69 -13.49 5.15
N LEU A 20 0.39 -12.88 4.65
CA LEU A 20 0.45 -11.42 4.45
C LEU A 20 -0.60 -10.97 3.42
N PHE A 21 -0.82 -11.72 2.37
CA PHE A 21 -1.85 -11.42 1.40
C PHE A 21 -3.25 -11.48 2.02
N ALA A 22 -3.55 -12.52 2.79
CA ALA A 22 -4.83 -12.64 3.50
C ALA A 22 -5.04 -11.46 4.48
N LEU A 23 -3.99 -11.06 5.21
CA LEU A 23 -4.04 -9.91 6.11
C LEU A 23 -4.27 -8.60 5.34
N ALA A 24 -3.59 -8.40 4.20
CA ALA A 24 -3.77 -7.21 3.36
C ALA A 24 -5.19 -7.13 2.80
N MET A 25 -5.79 -8.26 2.39
CA MET A 25 -7.18 -8.32 1.95
C MET A 25 -8.15 -7.98 3.08
N ALA A 26 -7.96 -8.56 4.26
CA ALA A 26 -8.80 -8.30 5.43
C ALA A 26 -8.78 -6.80 5.80
N LEU A 27 -7.59 -6.20 5.88
CA LEU A 27 -7.43 -4.77 6.14
C LEU A 27 -8.08 -3.91 5.04
N SER A 28 -7.88 -4.25 3.77
CA SER A 28 -8.49 -3.53 2.65
C SER A 28 -10.02 -3.63 2.66
N PHE A 29 -10.58 -4.77 3.09
CA PHE A 29 -12.02 -4.96 3.25
C PHE A 29 -12.56 -4.09 4.39
N ILE A 30 -11.91 -4.11 5.55
CA ILE A 30 -12.26 -3.28 6.71
C ILE A 30 -12.24 -1.80 6.32
N GLU A 31 -11.19 -1.34 5.63
CA GLU A 31 -11.13 0.04 5.11
C GLU A 31 -12.29 0.37 4.18
N GLY A 32 -12.69 -0.58 3.34
CA GLY A 32 -13.80 -0.41 2.40
C GLY A 32 -15.16 -0.25 3.09
N THR A 33 -15.30 -0.76 4.33
CA THR A 33 -16.53 -0.59 5.15
C THR A 33 -16.54 0.69 5.98
N LEU A 34 -15.37 1.32 6.17
CA LEU A 34 -15.25 2.59 6.89
C LEU A 34 -15.68 3.75 5.98
N VAL A 35 -16.90 4.23 6.19
CA VAL A 35 -17.38 5.44 5.51
C VAL A 35 -16.83 6.66 6.26
N ILE A 36 -15.77 7.28 5.71
CA ILE A 36 -15.21 8.51 6.29
C ILE A 36 -15.85 9.71 5.59
N PRO A 37 -16.59 10.57 6.34
CA PRO A 37 -17.13 11.79 5.77
C PRO A 37 -16.01 12.66 5.20
N GLY A 38 -16.15 13.11 3.96
CA GLY A 38 -15.15 13.95 3.29
C GLY A 38 -14.11 13.21 2.44
N LEU A 39 -14.20 11.88 2.31
CA LEU A 39 -13.42 11.13 1.33
C LEU A 39 -14.24 10.83 0.07
N LEU A 40 -13.56 10.84 -1.08
CA LEU A 40 -14.17 10.37 -2.33
C LEU A 40 -14.44 8.86 -2.26
N PRO A 41 -15.55 8.39 -2.86
CA PRO A 41 -15.81 6.96 -2.97
C PRO A 41 -14.66 6.24 -3.67
N GLY A 42 -14.12 5.19 -3.02
CA GLY A 42 -12.98 4.42 -3.53
C GLY A 42 -11.62 4.85 -3.00
N MET A 43 -11.49 6.02 -2.37
CA MET A 43 -10.28 6.37 -1.63
C MET A 43 -10.19 5.59 -0.31
N LYS A 44 -8.97 5.19 0.06
CA LYS A 44 -8.69 4.38 1.25
C LYS A 44 -7.59 5.01 2.08
N LEU A 45 -7.62 4.75 3.39
CA LEU A 45 -6.62 5.26 4.35
C LEU A 45 -5.23 4.65 4.15
N GLY A 46 -5.14 3.44 3.58
CA GLY A 46 -3.88 2.76 3.34
C GLY A 46 -3.44 1.84 4.48
N LEU A 47 -4.34 1.39 5.37
CA LEU A 47 -3.99 0.43 6.44
C LEU A 47 -3.33 -0.84 5.88
N ALA A 48 -3.82 -1.36 4.77
CA ALA A 48 -3.23 -2.51 4.11
C ALA A 48 -1.79 -2.26 3.60
N ASN A 49 -1.36 -1.00 3.52
CA ASN A 49 -0.01 -0.64 3.10
C ASN A 49 1.06 -0.98 4.14
N ILE A 50 0.67 -1.11 5.41
CA ILE A 50 1.54 -1.60 6.49
C ILE A 50 2.05 -3.01 6.16
N VAL A 51 1.18 -3.85 5.59
CA VAL A 51 1.55 -5.22 5.19
C VAL A 51 2.52 -5.20 4.01
N VAL A 52 2.31 -4.31 3.05
CA VAL A 52 3.23 -4.12 1.90
C VAL A 52 4.59 -3.62 2.37
N MET A 53 4.62 -2.69 3.33
CA MET A 53 5.84 -2.22 3.97
C MET A 53 6.59 -3.37 4.66
N TYR A 54 5.89 -4.20 5.44
CA TYR A 54 6.47 -5.38 6.06
C TYR A 54 7.09 -6.33 5.02
N ALA A 55 6.35 -6.61 3.94
CA ALA A 55 6.84 -7.46 2.86
C ALA A 55 8.09 -6.87 2.18
N LEU A 56 8.14 -5.55 1.98
CA LEU A 56 9.31 -4.88 1.39
C LEU A 56 10.58 -5.10 2.23
N PHE A 57 10.49 -5.01 3.54
CA PHE A 57 11.65 -5.08 4.42
C PHE A 57 12.11 -6.50 4.73
N PHE A 58 11.17 -7.43 4.90
CA PHE A 58 11.50 -8.80 5.32
C PHE A 58 11.56 -9.81 4.17
N MET A 59 10.83 -9.56 3.09
CA MET A 59 10.77 -10.49 1.95
C MET A 59 11.42 -9.91 0.68
N GLY A 60 11.54 -8.59 0.61
CA GLY A 60 12.19 -7.87 -0.50
C GLY A 60 11.21 -7.26 -1.50
N PRO A 61 11.74 -6.41 -2.42
CA PRO A 61 10.92 -5.56 -3.28
C PRO A 61 10.03 -6.33 -4.27
N LYS A 62 10.48 -7.49 -4.75
CA LYS A 62 9.70 -8.31 -5.69
C LYS A 62 8.43 -8.86 -5.05
N GLN A 63 8.54 -9.41 -3.83
CA GLN A 63 7.40 -9.95 -3.09
C GLN A 63 6.43 -8.83 -2.68
N ALA A 64 6.96 -7.68 -2.25
CA ALA A 64 6.16 -6.52 -1.92
C ALA A 64 5.37 -5.99 -3.13
N LEU A 65 5.99 -5.94 -4.32
CA LEU A 65 5.32 -5.55 -5.55
C LEU A 65 4.19 -6.52 -5.93
N VAL A 66 4.46 -7.81 -5.89
CA VAL A 66 3.45 -8.84 -6.18
C VAL A 66 2.28 -8.73 -5.22
N LEU A 67 2.56 -8.55 -3.94
CA LEU A 67 1.53 -8.40 -2.89
C LEU A 67 0.69 -7.14 -3.10
N ASP A 68 1.30 -6.02 -3.48
CA ASP A 68 0.59 -4.76 -3.75
C ASP A 68 -0.32 -4.86 -4.97
N VAL A 69 0.16 -5.47 -6.06
CA VAL A 69 -0.65 -5.73 -7.26
C VAL A 69 -1.82 -6.67 -6.96
N LEU A 70 -1.59 -7.76 -6.23
CA LEU A 70 -2.65 -8.69 -5.83
C LEU A 70 -3.69 -8.01 -4.92
N LYS A 71 -3.25 -7.16 -3.97
CA LYS A 71 -4.11 -6.34 -3.13
C LYS A 71 -4.99 -5.41 -3.97
N ALA A 72 -4.39 -4.69 -4.93
CA ALA A 72 -5.13 -3.79 -5.80
C ALA A 72 -6.15 -4.53 -6.67
N PHE A 73 -5.80 -5.72 -7.17
CA PHE A 73 -6.72 -6.59 -7.90
C PHE A 73 -7.89 -7.06 -7.03
N PHE A 74 -7.64 -7.43 -5.78
CA PHE A 74 -8.70 -7.76 -4.83
C PHE A 74 -9.64 -6.58 -4.58
N VAL A 75 -9.09 -5.37 -4.40
CA VAL A 75 -9.87 -4.14 -4.24
C VAL A 75 -10.72 -3.87 -5.48
N PHE A 76 -10.18 -4.10 -6.67
CA PHE A 76 -10.93 -4.01 -7.94
C PHE A 76 -12.15 -4.94 -7.96
N LEU A 77 -12.01 -6.18 -7.52
CA LEU A 77 -13.10 -7.15 -7.49
C LEU A 77 -14.19 -6.81 -6.46
N VAL A 78 -13.78 -6.30 -5.29
CA VAL A 78 -14.70 -6.07 -4.15
C VAL A 78 -15.30 -4.66 -4.17
N SER A 79 -14.51 -3.64 -4.51
CA SER A 79 -14.89 -2.23 -4.41
C SER A 79 -15.04 -1.54 -5.77
N GLY A 80 -14.82 -2.26 -6.86
CA GLY A 80 -14.97 -1.77 -8.23
C GLY A 80 -13.73 -1.11 -8.83
N TRP A 81 -13.85 -0.72 -10.11
CA TRP A 81 -12.76 -0.22 -10.95
C TRP A 81 -12.02 0.98 -10.34
N THR A 82 -12.75 2.01 -9.95
CA THR A 82 -12.17 3.23 -9.40
C THR A 82 -11.33 2.97 -8.16
N ALA A 83 -11.86 2.21 -7.21
CA ALA A 83 -11.15 1.88 -5.98
C ALA A 83 -9.91 1.01 -6.24
N GLY A 84 -9.99 0.05 -7.16
CA GLY A 84 -8.85 -0.77 -7.56
C GLY A 84 -7.74 0.03 -8.21
N PHE A 85 -8.10 0.92 -9.14
CA PHE A 85 -7.14 1.81 -9.80
C PHE A 85 -6.47 2.78 -8.81
N LEU A 86 -7.24 3.41 -7.93
CA LEU A 86 -6.70 4.29 -6.89
C LEU A 86 -5.78 3.53 -5.93
N SER A 87 -6.16 2.30 -5.54
CA SER A 87 -5.34 1.43 -4.69
C SER A 87 -4.01 1.07 -5.35
N LEU A 88 -4.02 0.81 -6.67
CA LEU A 88 -2.82 0.51 -7.43
C LEU A 88 -1.90 1.74 -7.52
N CYS A 89 -2.42 2.89 -7.91
CA CYS A 89 -1.63 4.13 -7.99
C CYS A 89 -1.01 4.51 -6.64
N GLY A 90 -1.80 4.45 -5.57
CA GLY A 90 -1.34 4.72 -4.22
C GLY A 90 -0.29 3.70 -3.75
N GLY A 91 -0.55 2.42 -3.93
CA GLY A 91 0.35 1.34 -3.54
C GLY A 91 1.69 1.41 -4.25
N LEU A 92 1.70 1.54 -5.58
CA LEU A 92 2.92 1.63 -6.39
C LEU A 92 3.76 2.86 -6.00
N LEU A 93 3.15 4.03 -5.82
CA LEU A 93 3.89 5.22 -5.42
C LEU A 93 4.47 5.09 -4.01
N SER A 94 3.69 4.55 -3.07
CA SER A 94 4.13 4.25 -1.71
C SER A 94 5.31 3.28 -1.71
N LEU A 95 5.19 2.18 -2.44
CA LEU A 95 6.25 1.17 -2.54
C LEU A 95 7.52 1.75 -3.15
N LEU A 96 7.40 2.56 -4.21
CA LEU A 96 8.52 3.24 -4.84
C LEU A 96 9.26 4.15 -3.87
N VAL A 97 8.53 5.00 -3.15
CA VAL A 97 9.10 5.94 -2.18
C VAL A 97 9.79 5.19 -1.03
N MET A 98 9.14 4.18 -0.45
CA MET A 98 9.73 3.36 0.61
C MET A 98 10.96 2.61 0.13
N TRP A 99 10.95 2.06 -1.09
CA TRP A 99 12.09 1.36 -1.69
C TRP A 99 13.26 2.31 -1.92
N LEU A 100 13.03 3.51 -2.48
CA LEU A 100 14.05 4.54 -2.67
C LEU A 100 14.66 4.98 -1.35
N LEU A 101 13.84 5.26 -0.34
CA LEU A 101 14.31 5.68 0.97
C LEU A 101 15.12 4.58 1.67
N TYR A 102 14.67 3.33 1.57
CA TYR A 102 15.31 2.22 2.27
C TYR A 102 16.64 1.78 1.63
N TYR A 103 16.70 1.73 0.28
CA TYR A 103 17.87 1.21 -0.41
C TYR A 103 18.86 2.28 -0.92
N HIS A 104 18.41 3.51 -1.16
CA HIS A 104 19.23 4.56 -1.78
C HIS A 104 19.51 5.75 -0.85
N CYS A 105 18.82 5.88 0.28
CA CYS A 105 19.11 6.97 1.20
C CYS A 105 20.34 6.67 2.07
N PRO A 106 21.39 7.51 2.07
CA PRO A 106 22.60 7.32 2.89
C PRO A 106 22.31 7.47 4.39
N LEU A 107 21.32 8.27 4.76
CA LEU A 107 20.81 8.44 6.10
C LEU A 107 19.78 7.33 6.35
N ARG A 108 20.15 6.21 6.92
CA ARG A 108 19.23 5.09 7.21
C ARG A 108 17.98 5.59 7.93
N PRO A 109 16.86 5.84 7.23
CA PRO A 109 15.65 6.38 7.83
C PRO A 109 15.09 5.39 8.85
N THR A 110 14.54 5.91 9.94
CA THR A 110 13.86 5.07 10.93
C THR A 110 12.59 4.46 10.34
N TRP A 111 12.13 3.36 10.90
CA TRP A 111 10.87 2.71 10.53
C TRP A 111 9.70 3.68 10.54
N PHE A 112 9.70 4.62 11.49
CA PHE A 112 8.71 5.68 11.60
C PHE A 112 8.72 6.62 10.38
N ILE A 113 9.89 7.10 9.97
CA ILE A 113 10.02 7.97 8.78
C ILE A 113 9.56 7.23 7.52
N LEU A 114 9.93 5.94 7.38
CA LEU A 114 9.50 5.12 6.25
C LEU A 114 7.99 4.93 6.21
N SER A 115 7.36 4.70 7.38
CA SER A 115 5.90 4.56 7.51
C SER A 115 5.19 5.85 7.10
N VAL A 116 5.59 7.00 7.66
CA VAL A 116 4.98 8.30 7.36
C VAL A 116 5.15 8.66 5.88
N CYS A 117 6.37 8.54 5.34
CA CYS A 117 6.62 8.80 3.92
C CYS A 117 5.83 7.85 3.01
N GLY A 118 5.73 6.58 3.38
CA GLY A 118 4.94 5.59 2.66
C GLY A 118 3.44 5.93 2.66
N ALA A 119 2.89 6.32 3.79
CA ALA A 119 1.48 6.71 3.91
C ALA A 119 1.16 7.99 3.13
N LEU A 120 2.01 9.01 3.22
CA LEU A 120 1.87 10.24 2.45
C LEU A 120 1.97 9.97 0.95
N ALA A 121 2.96 9.18 0.52
CA ALA A 121 3.11 8.79 -0.88
C ALA A 121 1.91 8.00 -1.38
N HIS A 122 1.33 7.11 -0.56
CA HIS A 122 0.11 6.38 -0.90
C HIS A 122 -1.05 7.34 -1.19
N ASN A 123 -1.29 8.30 -0.30
CA ASN A 123 -2.37 9.27 -0.47
C ASN A 123 -2.13 10.20 -1.67
N ILE A 124 -0.89 10.63 -1.90
CA ILE A 124 -0.53 11.39 -3.11
C ILE A 124 -0.78 10.55 -4.37
N GLY A 125 -0.43 9.26 -4.36
CA GLY A 125 -0.69 8.36 -5.48
C GLY A 125 -2.18 8.18 -5.78
N GLN A 126 -3.01 8.09 -4.75
CA GLN A 126 -4.47 8.07 -4.90
C GLN A 126 -5.01 9.38 -5.48
N LEU A 127 -4.52 10.54 -5.01
CA LEU A 127 -4.91 11.85 -5.54
C LEU A 127 -4.52 12.02 -7.01
N LEU A 128 -3.33 11.57 -7.39
CA LEU A 128 -2.91 11.55 -8.81
C LEU A 128 -3.79 10.62 -9.64
N GLY A 129 -4.10 9.43 -9.15
CA GLY A 129 -5.03 8.51 -9.81
C GLY A 129 -6.43 9.12 -9.93
N ALA A 130 -6.93 9.78 -8.89
CA ALA A 130 -8.22 10.46 -8.89
C ALA A 130 -8.26 11.63 -9.88
N SER A 131 -7.18 12.38 -10.03
CA SER A 131 -7.09 13.48 -10.99
C SER A 131 -7.22 13.02 -12.44
N VAL A 132 -6.78 11.80 -12.74
CA VAL A 132 -6.91 11.19 -14.07
C VAL A 132 -8.34 10.76 -14.37
N ILE A 133 -9.06 10.23 -13.36
CA ILE A 133 -10.42 9.69 -13.54
C ILE A 133 -11.49 10.77 -13.47
N LEU A 134 -11.39 11.68 -12.49
CA LEU A 134 -12.44 12.64 -12.18
C LEU A 134 -12.15 14.01 -12.78
N SER A 135 -11.30 14.75 -12.20
CA SER A 135 -10.72 16.02 -12.66
C SER A 135 -9.70 16.51 -11.64
N THR A 136 -8.73 17.30 -12.08
CA THR A 136 -7.70 17.87 -11.20
C THR A 136 -8.31 18.76 -10.11
N ALA A 137 -9.35 19.53 -10.41
CA ALA A 137 -9.99 20.42 -9.44
C ALA A 137 -10.63 19.67 -8.27
N VAL A 138 -11.34 18.58 -8.55
CA VAL A 138 -11.95 17.73 -7.51
C VAL A 138 -10.86 17.08 -6.66
N SER A 139 -9.81 16.53 -7.29
CA SER A 139 -8.69 15.90 -6.57
C SER A 139 -8.00 16.89 -5.62
N LEU A 140 -7.78 18.13 -6.06
CA LEU A 140 -7.15 19.19 -5.26
C LEU A 140 -7.97 19.55 -4.01
N TYR A 141 -9.31 19.53 -4.13
CA TYR A 141 -10.21 19.82 -3.00
C TYR A 141 -10.05 18.80 -1.86
N TYR A 142 -9.81 17.52 -2.20
CA TYR A 142 -9.61 16.46 -1.21
C TYR A 142 -8.17 16.32 -0.71
N ALA A 143 -7.21 16.98 -1.35
CA ALA A 143 -5.79 16.86 -1.01
C ALA A 143 -5.47 17.19 0.46
N PRO A 144 -5.97 18.28 1.08
CA PRO A 144 -5.64 18.61 2.47
C PRO A 144 -6.07 17.50 3.45
N ILE A 145 -7.29 16.96 3.27
CA ILE A 145 -7.83 15.91 4.14
C ILE A 145 -7.00 14.63 3.98
N MET A 146 -6.67 14.26 2.75
CA MET A 146 -5.89 13.05 2.46
C MET A 146 -4.47 13.13 3.03
N LEU A 147 -3.83 14.30 2.96
CA LEU A 147 -2.49 14.48 3.51
C LEU A 147 -2.48 14.39 5.04
N VAL A 148 -3.47 15.02 5.70
CA VAL A 148 -3.62 14.91 7.16
C VAL A 148 -3.88 13.46 7.58
N LEU A 149 -4.78 12.75 6.89
CA LEU A 149 -5.03 11.34 7.16
C LEU A 149 -3.79 10.48 6.92
N GLY A 150 -3.01 10.74 5.87
CA GLY A 150 -1.75 10.04 5.61
C GLY A 150 -0.73 10.24 6.72
N LEU A 151 -0.65 11.45 7.26
CA LEU A 151 0.22 11.74 8.40
C LEU A 151 -0.21 10.95 9.64
N VAL A 152 -1.50 10.97 9.98
CA VAL A 152 -2.06 10.26 11.14
C VAL A 152 -1.87 8.75 11.00
N MET A 153 -2.08 8.19 9.82
CA MET A 153 -1.93 6.74 9.59
C MET A 153 -0.47 6.29 9.50
N GLY A 154 0.45 7.19 9.17
CA GLY A 154 1.88 6.89 9.13
C GLY A 154 2.56 6.95 10.50
N MET A 155 1.94 7.58 11.48
CA MET A 155 2.44 7.70 12.87
C MET A 155 2.18 6.43 13.68
#